data_f8bfa27d9f726d4e6b74664e38818b0b
#
_entry.id   f8bfa27d9f726d4e6b74664e38818b0b
#
_cell.length_a   1.000
_cell.length_b   1.000
_cell.length_c   1.000
_cell.angle_alpha   90.00
_cell.angle_beta   90.00
_cell.angle_gamma   90.00
#
_symmetry.space_group_name_H-M   'P 1'
#
loop_
_entity.id
_entity.type
_entity.pdbx_description
1 polymer ?
#
loop_
_entity_poly.entity_id
_entity_poly.type
_entity_poly.pdbx_seq_one_letter_code
_entity_poly.pdbx_strand_id
1 'polypeptide(L)'
;MRPIIRWTAMAWLAQVAALPLFALPELRNGIAAIVNDSVITMQDVEEHVAVPLEALRRTHAGNPGQFNQRRIEAMTSGLEDLVVRQLILDEFRAGGIPVPDPLIEDEVQDRIRKRFGDRVTLTKTLQAQGVTFETFRQRVADDMILQFMRQKNVGQAVVISPRKIETYYTNNLSKYRMEDQVKLRMIVLNAAASGTAEDARKLAGEIVAKLDQGAAFPEMAAIYSEGSQRSEGGDWGWRERTYLRRGLSDIAFNLNAGQRSALVGLGKSDDEGYIIYLYDKAGQLAIARKYSAKETLVEEKKIVPADPPAEPTEFYLMLVEDKRPAHVRPLEQVRDEIEKELIVQERARLQKAWVERLRAKAFIRYFN
;
A
#
# COMPACT_ATOMS: atom_id res chain seq x y z
N MET A 1 59.44 57.98 -55.86
CA MET A 1 58.27 57.35 -56.46
C MET A 1 58.41 55.84 -56.26
N ARG A 2 57.66 55.23 -55.33
CA ARG A 2 57.69 53.82 -55.03
C ARG A 2 56.25 53.24 -55.28
N PRO A 3 56.06 52.16 -56.01
CA PRO A 3 54.76 51.58 -56.23
C PRO A 3 54.39 50.61 -55.05
N ILE A 4 53.13 50.72 -54.66
CA ILE A 4 52.49 49.90 -53.64
C ILE A 4 52.05 48.54 -54.28
N ILE A 5 52.61 47.45 -53.77
CA ILE A 5 52.20 46.07 -54.15
C ILE A 5 51.02 45.65 -53.26
N ARG A 6 49.88 45.47 -53.86
CA ARG A 6 48.67 44.85 -53.17
C ARG A 6 48.81 43.36 -53.19
N TRP A 7 48.86 42.74 -52.02
CA TRP A 7 48.70 41.27 -51.82
C TRP A 7 47.26 40.97 -51.68
N THR A 8 46.65 40.18 -52.60
CA THR A 8 45.34 39.55 -52.47
C THR A 8 45.53 38.21 -51.83
N ALA A 9 45.09 38.11 -50.55
CA ALA A 9 45.03 36.82 -49.81
C ALA A 9 43.81 36.01 -50.32
N MET A 10 44.08 34.91 -50.95
CA MET A 10 43.08 33.94 -51.42
C MET A 10 42.74 33.00 -50.26
N ALA A 11 41.57 33.23 -49.65
CA ALA A 11 41.06 32.37 -48.57
C ALA A 11 40.53 31.08 -49.15
N TRP A 12 41.18 29.95 -48.87
CA TRP A 12 40.68 28.63 -49.12
C TRP A 12 39.66 28.23 -48.06
N LEU A 13 38.38 28.17 -48.40
CA LEU A 13 37.30 27.55 -47.58
C LEU A 13 37.45 26.03 -47.69
N ALA A 14 38.00 25.42 -46.63
CA ALA A 14 37.93 23.97 -46.47
C ALA A 14 36.49 23.56 -46.12
N GLN A 15 35.74 23.07 -47.04
CA GLN A 15 34.47 22.38 -46.82
C GLN A 15 34.76 21.04 -46.13
N VAL A 16 34.58 21.00 -44.81
CA VAL A 16 34.53 19.75 -44.07
C VAL A 16 33.19 19.08 -44.39
N ALA A 17 33.21 18.06 -45.30
CA ALA A 17 32.08 17.20 -45.54
C ALA A 17 31.77 16.43 -44.26
N ALA A 18 30.69 16.81 -43.56
CA ALA A 18 30.12 16.04 -42.46
C ALA A 18 29.59 14.73 -43.03
N LEU A 19 30.37 13.67 -42.87
CA LEU A 19 29.87 12.30 -43.11
C LEU A 19 28.68 12.06 -42.18
N PRO A 20 27.53 11.60 -42.71
CA PRO A 20 26.43 11.18 -41.85
C PRO A 20 26.96 10.05 -40.97
N LEU A 21 26.94 10.24 -39.66
CA LEU A 21 27.08 9.16 -38.68
C LEU A 21 25.91 8.20 -38.98
N PHE A 22 26.18 7.14 -39.72
CA PHE A 22 25.27 6.02 -39.76
C PHE A 22 25.12 5.52 -38.32
N ALA A 23 24.01 5.85 -37.70
CA ALA A 23 23.58 5.19 -36.48
C ALA A 23 23.58 3.69 -36.79
N LEU A 24 24.52 2.96 -36.20
CA LEU A 24 24.48 1.52 -36.22
C LEU A 24 23.07 1.12 -35.78
N PRO A 25 22.37 0.24 -36.50
CA PRO A 25 21.09 -0.26 -36.03
C PRO A 25 21.33 -0.82 -34.63
N GLU A 26 20.70 -0.21 -33.62
CA GLU A 26 20.61 -0.83 -32.32
C GLU A 26 20.15 -2.26 -32.55
N LEU A 27 20.96 -3.24 -32.19
CA LEU A 27 20.59 -4.65 -32.19
C LEU A 27 19.47 -4.83 -31.16
N ARG A 28 18.24 -4.49 -31.53
CA ARG A 28 17.02 -4.64 -30.72
C ARG A 28 16.73 -6.10 -30.37
N ASN A 29 17.51 -7.05 -30.91
CA ASN A 29 17.29 -8.49 -30.77
C ASN A 29 18.52 -9.20 -30.20
N GLY A 30 19.14 -8.61 -29.16
CA GLY A 30 20.20 -9.27 -28.40
C GLY A 30 19.64 -10.50 -27.66
N ILE A 31 20.50 -11.52 -27.53
CA ILE A 31 20.20 -12.68 -26.67
C ILE A 31 20.25 -12.21 -25.22
N ALA A 32 19.17 -12.44 -24.46
CA ALA A 32 19.10 -12.14 -23.03
C ALA A 32 19.53 -13.34 -22.17
N ALA A 33 19.10 -14.55 -22.55
CA ALA A 33 19.55 -15.80 -21.91
C ALA A 33 19.47 -16.99 -22.88
N ILE A 34 20.25 -18.03 -22.56
CA ILE A 34 20.11 -19.36 -23.14
C ILE A 34 19.74 -20.31 -22.00
N VAL A 35 18.69 -21.10 -22.21
CA VAL A 35 18.21 -22.13 -21.30
C VAL A 35 18.19 -23.45 -22.08
N ASN A 36 19.09 -24.35 -21.75
CA ASN A 36 19.35 -25.57 -22.53
C ASN A 36 19.56 -25.26 -24.02
N ASP A 37 18.65 -25.71 -24.89
CA ASP A 37 18.69 -25.48 -26.34
C ASP A 37 17.82 -24.27 -26.76
N SER A 38 17.19 -23.57 -25.83
CA SER A 38 16.27 -22.48 -26.11
C SER A 38 16.91 -21.11 -25.86
N VAL A 39 16.69 -20.19 -26.79
CA VAL A 39 17.16 -18.80 -26.69
C VAL A 39 16.02 -17.90 -26.23
N ILE A 40 16.29 -17.05 -25.24
CA ILE A 40 15.40 -15.95 -24.80
C ILE A 40 16.04 -14.66 -25.29
N THR A 41 15.30 -13.86 -26.06
CA THR A 41 15.78 -12.59 -26.60
C THR A 41 15.38 -11.42 -25.72
N MET A 42 16.04 -10.26 -25.88
CA MET A 42 15.63 -9.02 -25.22
C MET A 42 14.21 -8.59 -25.66
N GLN A 43 13.83 -8.87 -26.90
CA GLN A 43 12.48 -8.62 -27.40
C GLN A 43 11.44 -9.46 -26.64
N ASP A 44 11.71 -10.74 -26.38
CA ASP A 44 10.81 -11.59 -25.59
C ASP A 44 10.59 -11.02 -24.18
N VAL A 45 11.67 -10.50 -23.58
CA VAL A 45 11.58 -9.86 -22.26
C VAL A 45 10.74 -8.57 -22.33
N GLU A 46 10.98 -7.71 -23.31
CA GLU A 46 10.21 -6.47 -23.51
C GLU A 46 8.73 -6.75 -23.73
N GLU A 47 8.39 -7.73 -24.58
CA GLU A 47 7.00 -8.16 -24.81
C GLU A 47 6.36 -8.70 -23.52
N HIS A 48 7.10 -9.51 -22.74
CA HIS A 48 6.61 -10.10 -21.50
C HIS A 48 6.28 -9.04 -20.45
N VAL A 49 7.09 -7.99 -20.34
CA VAL A 49 6.91 -6.92 -19.34
C VAL A 49 6.20 -5.68 -19.88
N ALA A 50 5.69 -5.68 -21.12
CA ALA A 50 5.10 -4.50 -21.75
C ALA A 50 3.96 -3.89 -20.93
N VAL A 51 3.04 -4.72 -20.41
CA VAL A 51 1.90 -4.25 -19.60
C VAL A 51 2.35 -3.68 -18.25
N PRO A 52 3.18 -4.36 -17.46
CA PRO A 52 3.77 -3.77 -16.24
C PRO A 52 4.53 -2.46 -16.51
N LEU A 53 5.31 -2.38 -17.58
CA LEU A 53 6.07 -1.18 -17.92
C LEU A 53 5.17 0.02 -18.25
N GLU A 54 4.07 -0.21 -18.96
CA GLU A 54 3.12 0.86 -19.23
C GLU A 54 2.44 1.37 -17.96
N ALA A 55 2.10 0.48 -17.01
CA ALA A 55 1.59 0.87 -15.71
C ALA A 55 2.62 1.70 -14.92
N LEU A 56 3.90 1.27 -14.91
CA LEU A 56 4.99 1.99 -14.27
C LEU A 56 5.21 3.38 -14.89
N ARG A 57 5.10 3.50 -16.21
CA ARG A 57 5.21 4.80 -16.91
C ARG A 57 4.14 5.78 -16.46
N ARG A 58 2.90 5.32 -16.28
CA ARG A 58 1.79 6.17 -15.81
C ARG A 58 1.97 6.61 -14.35
N THR A 59 2.41 5.71 -13.46
CA THR A 59 2.57 6.00 -12.04
C THR A 59 3.79 6.86 -11.73
N HIS A 60 4.84 6.82 -12.57
CA HIS A 60 6.10 7.54 -12.35
C HIS A 60 6.38 8.62 -13.42
N ALA A 61 5.35 9.14 -14.08
CA ALA A 61 5.48 10.14 -15.15
C ALA A 61 6.28 11.40 -14.72
N GLY A 62 6.22 11.78 -13.44
CA GLY A 62 6.93 12.93 -12.87
C GLY A 62 8.35 12.64 -12.34
N ASN A 63 8.81 11.40 -12.34
CA ASN A 63 10.11 11.00 -11.78
C ASN A 63 10.89 10.03 -12.68
N PRO A 64 11.64 10.52 -13.68
CA PRO A 64 12.37 9.68 -14.64
C PRO A 64 13.42 8.76 -13.99
N GLY A 65 14.07 9.20 -12.91
CA GLY A 65 15.06 8.39 -12.20
C GLY A 65 14.43 7.14 -11.56
N GLN A 66 13.30 7.34 -10.87
CA GLN A 66 12.56 6.26 -10.23
C GLN A 66 11.94 5.31 -11.26
N PHE A 67 11.43 5.85 -12.38
CA PHE A 67 10.96 5.05 -13.51
C PHE A 67 12.07 4.14 -14.06
N ASN A 68 13.28 4.67 -14.32
CA ASN A 68 14.38 3.87 -14.85
C ASN A 68 14.80 2.75 -13.89
N GLN A 69 14.87 3.01 -12.61
CA GLN A 69 15.17 1.98 -11.61
C GLN A 69 14.12 0.85 -11.64
N ARG A 70 12.83 1.20 -11.59
CA ARG A 70 11.73 0.24 -11.65
C ARG A 70 11.66 -0.50 -12.97
N ARG A 71 12.02 0.14 -14.08
CA ARG A 71 12.10 -0.51 -15.38
C ARG A 71 13.17 -1.60 -15.39
N ILE A 72 14.37 -1.33 -14.86
CA ILE A 72 15.45 -2.32 -14.75
C ILE A 72 15.00 -3.51 -13.89
N GLU A 73 14.39 -3.25 -12.73
CA GLU A 73 13.84 -4.28 -11.86
C GLU A 73 12.79 -5.15 -12.61
N ALA A 74 11.87 -4.53 -13.33
CA ALA A 74 10.85 -5.22 -14.11
C ALA A 74 11.45 -6.08 -15.25
N MET A 75 12.44 -5.55 -15.97
CA MET A 75 13.16 -6.29 -17.03
C MET A 75 13.89 -7.50 -16.47
N THR A 76 14.60 -7.33 -15.36
CA THR A 76 15.32 -8.42 -14.68
C THR A 76 14.35 -9.50 -14.20
N SER A 77 13.25 -9.11 -13.54
CA SER A 77 12.22 -10.04 -13.09
C SER A 77 11.56 -10.76 -14.27
N GLY A 78 11.25 -10.04 -15.36
CA GLY A 78 10.66 -10.62 -16.56
C GLY A 78 11.56 -11.65 -17.24
N LEU A 79 12.87 -11.39 -17.30
CA LEU A 79 13.85 -12.36 -17.80
C LEU A 79 13.85 -13.64 -16.93
N GLU A 80 13.88 -13.49 -15.60
CA GLU A 80 13.81 -14.62 -14.68
C GLU A 80 12.51 -15.43 -14.83
N ASP A 81 11.38 -14.76 -15.04
CA ASP A 81 10.10 -15.41 -15.30
C ASP A 81 10.12 -16.23 -16.59
N LEU A 82 10.72 -15.70 -17.68
CA LEU A 82 10.88 -16.41 -18.93
C LEU A 82 11.82 -17.60 -18.81
N VAL A 83 12.93 -17.47 -18.06
CA VAL A 83 13.83 -18.58 -17.75
C VAL A 83 13.09 -19.69 -17.02
N VAL A 84 12.33 -19.35 -15.96
CA VAL A 84 11.52 -20.33 -15.22
C VAL A 84 10.46 -20.97 -16.10
N ARG A 85 9.79 -20.17 -16.96
CA ARG A 85 8.83 -20.68 -17.94
C ARG A 85 9.46 -21.73 -18.82
N GLN A 86 10.63 -21.45 -19.39
CA GLN A 86 11.35 -22.37 -20.28
C GLN A 86 11.75 -23.66 -19.58
N LEU A 87 12.27 -23.56 -18.36
CA LEU A 87 12.63 -24.72 -17.54
C LEU A 87 11.45 -25.67 -17.30
N ILE A 88 10.28 -25.12 -17.04
CA ILE A 88 9.04 -25.90 -16.82
C ILE A 88 8.61 -26.60 -18.14
N LEU A 89 8.68 -25.90 -19.27
CA LEU A 89 8.36 -26.47 -20.57
C LEU A 89 9.34 -27.61 -20.93
N ASP A 90 10.61 -27.44 -20.64
CA ASP A 90 11.63 -28.46 -20.91
C ASP A 90 11.43 -29.72 -20.03
N GLU A 91 11.10 -29.53 -18.73
CA GLU A 91 10.75 -30.66 -17.83
C GLU A 91 9.54 -31.43 -18.36
N PHE A 92 8.51 -30.74 -18.84
CA PHE A 92 7.33 -31.39 -19.43
C PHE A 92 7.70 -32.18 -20.68
N ARG A 93 8.45 -31.57 -21.61
CA ARG A 93 8.88 -32.22 -22.87
C ARG A 93 9.76 -33.43 -22.61
N ALA A 94 10.65 -33.36 -21.61
CA ALA A 94 11.47 -34.50 -21.18
C ALA A 94 10.63 -35.68 -20.66
N GLY A 95 9.42 -35.42 -20.19
CA GLY A 95 8.46 -36.46 -19.81
C GLY A 95 7.86 -37.26 -20.97
N GLY A 96 8.04 -36.82 -22.22
CA GLY A 96 7.68 -37.52 -23.44
C GLY A 96 6.17 -37.66 -23.73
N ILE A 97 5.31 -37.03 -22.96
CA ILE A 97 3.85 -37.08 -23.13
C ILE A 97 3.39 -35.77 -23.80
N PRO A 98 2.92 -35.79 -25.06
CA PRO A 98 2.42 -34.58 -25.72
C PRO A 98 1.05 -34.18 -25.15
N VAL A 99 0.73 -32.89 -25.21
CA VAL A 99 -0.64 -32.41 -24.98
C VAL A 99 -1.50 -32.84 -26.17
N PRO A 100 -2.65 -33.51 -25.93
CA PRO A 100 -3.53 -33.92 -27.04
C PRO A 100 -4.07 -32.71 -27.81
N ASP A 101 -3.99 -32.72 -29.14
CA ASP A 101 -4.47 -31.65 -30.02
C ASP A 101 -5.91 -31.18 -29.73
N PRO A 102 -6.88 -32.08 -29.48
CA PRO A 102 -8.25 -31.67 -29.13
C PRO A 102 -8.33 -30.76 -27.92
N LEU A 103 -7.53 -31.02 -26.89
CA LEU A 103 -7.52 -30.19 -25.66
C LEU A 103 -6.96 -28.79 -25.94
N ILE A 104 -5.92 -28.70 -26.81
CA ILE A 104 -5.37 -27.41 -27.22
C ILE A 104 -6.41 -26.61 -28.02
N GLU A 105 -7.13 -27.27 -28.92
CA GLU A 105 -8.15 -26.61 -29.74
C GLU A 105 -9.32 -26.11 -28.89
N ASP A 106 -9.79 -26.90 -27.93
CA ASP A 106 -10.85 -26.52 -26.98
C ASP A 106 -10.44 -25.28 -26.18
N GLU A 107 -9.22 -25.23 -25.67
CA GLU A 107 -8.70 -24.07 -24.92
C GLU A 107 -8.52 -22.84 -25.84
N VAL A 108 -8.07 -23.05 -27.09
CA VAL A 108 -7.97 -21.97 -28.09
C VAL A 108 -9.35 -21.35 -28.35
N GLN A 109 -10.38 -22.18 -28.58
CA GLN A 109 -11.75 -21.71 -28.80
C GLN A 109 -12.30 -20.97 -27.56
N ASP A 110 -11.98 -21.46 -26.37
CA ASP A 110 -12.38 -20.83 -25.11
C ASP A 110 -11.73 -19.46 -24.93
N ARG A 111 -10.43 -19.32 -25.24
CA ARG A 111 -9.71 -18.04 -25.21
C ARG A 111 -10.23 -17.05 -26.25
N ILE A 112 -10.56 -17.54 -27.44
CA ILE A 112 -11.18 -16.71 -28.48
C ILE A 112 -12.47 -16.11 -27.94
N ARG A 113 -13.38 -16.94 -27.40
CA ARG A 113 -14.66 -16.49 -26.85
C ARG A 113 -14.50 -15.50 -25.70
N LYS A 114 -13.61 -15.80 -24.76
CA LYS A 114 -13.47 -15.00 -23.52
C LYS A 114 -12.73 -13.68 -23.72
N ARG A 115 -11.70 -13.64 -24.60
CA ARG A 115 -10.83 -12.47 -24.76
C ARG A 115 -11.10 -11.64 -26.01
N PHE A 116 -11.53 -12.27 -27.09
CA PHE A 116 -11.67 -11.63 -28.40
C PHE A 116 -13.13 -11.57 -28.89
N GLY A 117 -14.00 -12.36 -28.27
CA GLY A 117 -15.39 -12.52 -28.68
C GLY A 117 -15.53 -13.48 -29.86
N ASP A 118 -14.79 -13.25 -30.94
CA ASP A 118 -14.82 -14.09 -32.16
C ASP A 118 -13.44 -14.25 -32.82
N ARG A 119 -13.38 -15.15 -33.80
CA ARG A 119 -12.15 -15.47 -34.57
C ARG A 119 -11.71 -14.32 -35.46
N VAL A 120 -12.65 -13.49 -35.94
CA VAL A 120 -12.32 -12.36 -36.84
C VAL A 120 -11.56 -11.30 -36.07
N THR A 121 -12.03 -10.98 -34.86
CA THR A 121 -11.38 -10.03 -33.93
C THR A 121 -9.99 -10.55 -33.52
N LEU A 122 -9.85 -11.85 -33.19
CA LEU A 122 -8.54 -12.45 -32.94
C LEU A 122 -7.62 -12.26 -34.14
N THR A 123 -8.06 -12.61 -35.36
CA THR A 123 -7.24 -12.53 -36.59
C THR A 123 -6.73 -11.10 -36.81
N LYS A 124 -7.60 -10.09 -36.68
CA LYS A 124 -7.22 -8.67 -36.78
C LYS A 124 -6.18 -8.28 -35.72
N THR A 125 -6.35 -8.75 -34.49
CA THR A 125 -5.43 -8.46 -33.39
C THR A 125 -4.06 -9.09 -33.64
N LEU A 126 -4.01 -10.35 -34.07
CA LEU A 126 -2.77 -11.04 -34.38
C LEU A 126 -2.04 -10.39 -35.57
N GLN A 127 -2.76 -9.99 -36.61
CA GLN A 127 -2.18 -9.26 -37.74
C GLN A 127 -1.57 -7.93 -37.34
N ALA A 128 -2.27 -7.17 -36.48
CA ALA A 128 -1.75 -5.90 -35.93
C ALA A 128 -0.48 -6.08 -35.09
N GLN A 129 -0.31 -7.25 -34.47
CA GLN A 129 0.86 -7.60 -33.64
C GLN A 129 1.96 -8.35 -34.43
N GLY A 130 1.74 -8.67 -35.72
CA GLY A 130 2.68 -9.47 -36.50
C GLY A 130 2.80 -10.93 -36.05
N VAL A 131 1.81 -11.46 -35.32
CA VAL A 131 1.80 -12.81 -34.73
C VAL A 131 0.96 -13.74 -35.63
N THR A 132 1.46 -14.96 -35.89
CA THR A 132 0.70 -15.97 -36.64
C THR A 132 -0.30 -16.70 -35.74
N PHE A 133 -1.34 -17.29 -36.32
CA PHE A 133 -2.28 -18.13 -35.57
C PHE A 133 -1.58 -19.35 -34.95
N GLU A 134 -0.59 -19.93 -35.63
CA GLU A 134 0.18 -21.06 -35.11
C GLU A 134 1.00 -20.65 -33.85
N THR A 135 1.64 -19.49 -33.91
CA THR A 135 2.32 -18.94 -32.71
C THR A 135 1.36 -18.70 -31.55
N PHE A 136 0.16 -18.20 -31.82
CA PHE A 136 -0.87 -18.04 -30.81
C PHE A 136 -1.30 -19.40 -30.22
N ARG A 137 -1.54 -20.40 -31.06
CA ARG A 137 -1.89 -21.77 -30.64
C ARG A 137 -0.80 -22.39 -29.79
N GLN A 138 0.48 -22.22 -30.16
CA GLN A 138 1.60 -22.70 -29.40
C GLN A 138 1.69 -22.01 -28.03
N ARG A 139 1.49 -20.71 -27.96
CA ARG A 139 1.43 -19.97 -26.67
C ARG A 139 0.30 -20.50 -25.78
N VAL A 140 -0.86 -20.86 -26.34
CA VAL A 140 -1.96 -21.47 -25.60
C VAL A 140 -1.55 -22.84 -25.05
N ALA A 141 -0.93 -23.69 -25.87
CA ALA A 141 -0.43 -25.01 -25.45
C ALA A 141 0.62 -24.88 -24.32
N ASP A 142 1.58 -23.97 -24.47
CA ASP A 142 2.60 -23.71 -23.46
C ASP A 142 1.98 -23.27 -22.14
N ASP A 143 0.97 -22.39 -22.16
CA ASP A 143 0.29 -21.94 -20.93
C ASP A 143 -0.48 -23.07 -20.25
N MET A 144 -1.10 -23.98 -21.03
CA MET A 144 -1.74 -25.18 -20.49
C MET A 144 -0.71 -26.10 -19.78
N ILE A 145 0.45 -26.31 -20.42
CA ILE A 145 1.56 -27.07 -19.83
C ILE A 145 2.01 -26.43 -18.52
N LEU A 146 2.24 -25.13 -18.50
CA LEU A 146 2.65 -24.41 -17.31
C LEU A 146 1.65 -24.52 -16.17
N GLN A 147 0.36 -24.40 -16.49
CA GLN A 147 -0.71 -24.53 -15.51
C GLN A 147 -0.78 -25.97 -14.96
N PHE A 148 -0.71 -26.97 -15.84
CA PHE A 148 -0.68 -28.37 -15.44
C PHE A 148 0.51 -28.70 -14.54
N MET A 149 1.72 -28.27 -14.95
CA MET A 149 2.95 -28.53 -14.19
C MET A 149 2.95 -27.83 -12.83
N ARG A 150 2.42 -26.61 -12.75
CA ARG A 150 2.23 -25.91 -11.47
C ARG A 150 1.21 -26.63 -10.60
N GLN A 151 0.08 -27.06 -11.16
CA GLN A 151 -0.92 -27.83 -10.43
C GLN A 151 -0.34 -29.14 -9.90
N LYS A 152 0.43 -29.86 -10.72
CA LYS A 152 1.07 -31.14 -10.35
C LYS A 152 2.12 -30.96 -9.25
N ASN A 153 2.99 -29.93 -9.33
CA ASN A 153 4.14 -29.79 -8.42
C ASN A 153 3.86 -28.93 -7.19
N VAL A 154 2.87 -28.04 -7.26
CA VAL A 154 2.59 -27.01 -6.23
C VAL A 154 1.12 -27.02 -5.79
N GLY A 155 0.20 -27.36 -6.69
CA GLY A 155 -1.26 -27.21 -6.45
C GLY A 155 -1.91 -28.44 -5.79
N GLN A 156 -1.24 -29.61 -5.76
CA GLN A 156 -1.78 -30.76 -5.07
C GLN A 156 -1.86 -30.47 -3.56
N ALA A 157 -3.01 -30.78 -2.99
CA ALA A 157 -3.48 -30.44 -1.66
C ALA A 157 -2.37 -30.17 -0.63
N VAL A 158 -2.02 -28.91 -0.48
CA VAL A 158 -1.22 -28.47 0.67
C VAL A 158 -2.11 -28.61 1.89
N VAL A 159 -1.92 -29.67 2.65
CA VAL A 159 -2.62 -29.88 3.93
C VAL A 159 -1.76 -29.26 5.03
N ILE A 160 -2.34 -28.28 5.73
CA ILE A 160 -1.70 -27.69 6.90
C ILE A 160 -2.14 -28.47 8.14
N SER A 161 -1.19 -29.03 8.88
CA SER A 161 -1.52 -29.75 10.11
C SER A 161 -2.03 -28.79 11.20
N PRO A 162 -2.98 -29.19 12.05
CA PRO A 162 -3.45 -28.40 13.19
C PRO A 162 -2.30 -27.86 14.06
N ARG A 163 -1.30 -28.69 14.32
CA ARG A 163 -0.11 -28.33 15.09
C ARG A 163 0.68 -27.17 14.44
N LYS A 164 0.74 -27.11 13.09
CA LYS A 164 1.41 -26.02 12.38
C LYS A 164 0.65 -24.71 12.55
N ILE A 165 -0.69 -24.76 12.56
CA ILE A 165 -1.56 -23.61 12.83
C ILE A 165 -1.36 -23.10 14.25
N GLU A 166 -1.39 -23.99 15.26
CA GLU A 166 -1.16 -23.64 16.66
C GLU A 166 0.22 -23.04 16.88
N THR A 167 1.27 -23.64 16.30
CA THR A 167 2.63 -23.12 16.38
C THR A 167 2.75 -21.74 15.72
N TYR A 168 2.10 -21.54 14.58
CA TYR A 168 2.09 -20.24 13.91
C TYR A 168 1.38 -19.18 14.76
N TYR A 169 0.22 -19.50 15.32
CA TYR A 169 -0.55 -18.63 16.21
C TYR A 169 0.27 -18.21 17.43
N THR A 170 0.86 -19.17 18.14
CA THR A 170 1.65 -18.89 19.36
C THR A 170 2.88 -18.04 19.09
N ASN A 171 3.52 -18.25 17.93
CA ASN A 171 4.69 -17.45 17.52
C ASN A 171 4.34 -16.05 16.99
N ASN A 172 3.06 -15.79 16.69
CA ASN A 172 2.60 -14.55 16.08
C ASN A 172 1.45 -13.89 16.86
N LEU A 173 1.35 -14.08 18.17
CA LEU A 173 0.27 -13.54 19.01
C LEU A 173 0.10 -12.03 18.87
N SER A 174 1.19 -11.29 18.63
CA SER A 174 1.15 -9.85 18.41
C SER A 174 0.35 -9.43 17.17
N LYS A 175 0.29 -10.28 16.13
CA LYS A 175 -0.53 -10.06 14.92
C LYS A 175 -2.04 -10.06 15.22
N TYR A 176 -2.44 -10.81 16.24
CA TYR A 176 -3.85 -11.06 16.59
C TYR A 176 -4.28 -10.25 17.81
N ARG A 177 -3.40 -9.37 18.29
CA ARG A 177 -3.72 -8.47 19.39
C ARG A 177 -4.64 -7.36 18.89
N MET A 178 -5.77 -7.22 19.56
CA MET A 178 -6.68 -6.09 19.43
C MET A 178 -6.35 -5.10 20.54
N GLU A 179 -6.14 -3.85 20.17
CA GLU A 179 -5.95 -2.79 21.15
C GLU A 179 -7.25 -2.51 21.89
N ASP A 180 -7.12 -1.87 23.06
CA ASP A 180 -8.29 -1.41 23.82
C ASP A 180 -9.06 -0.35 22.99
N GLN A 181 -10.37 -0.38 23.10
CA GLN A 181 -11.27 0.54 22.40
C GLN A 181 -12.28 1.15 23.37
N VAL A 182 -12.65 2.39 23.13
CA VAL A 182 -13.75 3.07 23.79
C VAL A 182 -14.82 3.43 22.79
N LYS A 183 -16.09 3.26 23.17
CA LYS A 183 -17.22 3.81 22.42
C LYS A 183 -17.42 5.24 22.91
N LEU A 184 -17.09 6.21 22.05
CA LEU A 184 -16.87 7.60 22.44
C LEU A 184 -17.93 8.52 21.84
N ARG A 185 -18.49 9.41 22.67
CA ARG A 185 -19.17 10.61 22.25
C ARG A 185 -18.40 11.85 22.67
N MET A 186 -18.43 12.89 21.82
CA MET A 186 -17.78 14.15 22.14
C MET A 186 -18.65 15.35 21.77
N ILE A 187 -18.59 16.36 22.63
CA ILE A 187 -19.01 17.74 22.33
C ILE A 187 -17.73 18.54 22.14
N VAL A 188 -17.61 19.20 21.00
CA VAL A 188 -16.46 20.02 20.64
C VAL A 188 -16.96 21.46 20.47
N LEU A 189 -16.29 22.41 21.13
CA LEU A 189 -16.56 23.86 21.01
C LEU A 189 -15.27 24.55 20.58
N ASN A 190 -15.35 25.41 19.56
CA ASN A 190 -14.22 26.20 19.08
C ASN A 190 -14.27 27.61 19.64
N ALA A 191 -13.18 28.10 20.21
CA ALA A 191 -13.09 29.47 20.71
C ALA A 191 -13.41 30.51 19.62
N ALA A 192 -12.92 30.28 18.41
CA ALA A 192 -13.15 31.20 17.28
C ALA A 192 -14.62 31.30 16.85
N ALA A 193 -15.39 30.22 16.96
CA ALA A 193 -16.83 30.22 16.61
C ALA A 193 -17.69 30.81 17.73
N SER A 194 -17.27 30.67 18.98
CA SER A 194 -17.96 31.24 20.14
C SER A 194 -17.63 32.73 20.39
N GLY A 195 -16.66 33.28 19.66
CA GLY A 195 -16.18 34.67 19.82
C GLY A 195 -14.84 34.73 20.55
N THR A 196 -14.76 34.26 21.80
CA THR A 196 -13.55 34.20 22.59
C THR A 196 -13.40 32.82 23.28
N ALA A 197 -12.22 32.51 23.75
CA ALA A 197 -11.99 31.31 24.57
C ALA A 197 -12.82 31.32 25.87
N GLU A 198 -13.00 32.50 26.46
CA GLU A 198 -13.82 32.68 27.66
C GLU A 198 -15.30 32.44 27.37
N ASP A 199 -15.85 32.88 26.23
CA ASP A 199 -17.23 32.63 25.83
C ASP A 199 -17.46 31.13 25.55
N ALA A 200 -16.53 30.45 24.86
CA ALA A 200 -16.59 29.02 24.66
C ALA A 200 -16.52 28.26 25.99
N ARG A 201 -15.69 28.71 26.94
CA ARG A 201 -15.59 28.12 28.28
C ARG A 201 -16.89 28.30 29.07
N LYS A 202 -17.50 29.47 29.04
CA LYS A 202 -18.82 29.73 29.67
C LYS A 202 -19.89 28.83 29.11
N LEU A 203 -19.98 28.73 27.78
CA LEU A 203 -20.93 27.83 27.09
C LEU A 203 -20.67 26.37 27.50
N ALA A 204 -19.42 25.94 27.55
CA ALA A 204 -19.07 24.60 28.04
C ALA A 204 -19.55 24.36 29.47
N GLY A 205 -19.39 25.36 30.37
CA GLY A 205 -19.89 25.31 31.74
C GLY A 205 -21.44 25.19 31.83
N GLU A 206 -22.18 25.90 30.96
CA GLU A 206 -23.63 25.77 30.88
C GLU A 206 -24.05 24.37 30.41
N ILE A 207 -23.32 23.79 29.41
CA ILE A 207 -23.57 22.44 28.94
C ILE A 207 -23.30 21.43 30.06
N VAL A 208 -22.20 21.58 30.79
CA VAL A 208 -21.87 20.75 31.95
C VAL A 208 -22.99 20.80 33.00
N ALA A 209 -23.50 21.99 33.33
CA ALA A 209 -24.58 22.16 34.32
C ALA A 209 -25.88 21.47 33.84
N LYS A 210 -26.22 21.56 32.55
CA LYS A 210 -27.41 20.87 31.99
C LYS A 210 -27.23 19.34 32.01
N LEU A 211 -26.07 18.85 31.68
CA LEU A 211 -25.72 17.41 31.75
C LEU A 211 -25.81 16.89 33.19
N ASP A 212 -25.35 17.67 34.17
CA ASP A 212 -25.43 17.34 35.62
C ASP A 212 -26.89 17.35 36.12
N GLN A 213 -27.80 18.14 35.49
CA GLN A 213 -29.23 18.15 35.73
C GLN A 213 -29.97 16.99 35.00
N GLY A 214 -29.28 16.15 34.29
CA GLY A 214 -29.86 14.98 33.63
C GLY A 214 -30.18 15.15 32.13
N ALA A 215 -29.75 16.25 31.49
CA ALA A 215 -29.88 16.36 30.03
C ALA A 215 -29.10 15.24 29.32
N ALA A 216 -29.68 14.75 28.21
CA ALA A 216 -29.03 13.68 27.45
C ALA A 216 -27.81 14.21 26.68
N PHE A 217 -26.65 13.52 26.81
CA PHE A 217 -25.43 13.93 26.13
C PHE A 217 -25.59 14.04 24.61
N PRO A 218 -26.28 13.10 23.90
CA PRO A 218 -26.51 13.23 22.46
C PRO A 218 -27.30 14.46 22.05
N GLU A 219 -28.29 14.88 22.85
CA GLU A 219 -29.10 16.09 22.59
C GLU A 219 -28.21 17.34 22.76
N MET A 220 -27.40 17.40 23.81
CA MET A 220 -26.50 18.51 24.01
C MET A 220 -25.44 18.58 22.89
N ALA A 221 -24.94 17.44 22.43
CA ALA A 221 -24.03 17.38 21.30
C ALA A 221 -24.69 17.87 19.98
N ALA A 222 -25.93 17.44 19.72
CA ALA A 222 -26.65 17.85 18.50
C ALA A 222 -26.94 19.38 18.50
N ILE A 223 -27.16 19.97 19.65
CA ILE A 223 -27.47 21.41 19.78
C ILE A 223 -26.21 22.28 19.73
N TYR A 224 -25.20 21.92 20.52
CA TYR A 224 -24.07 22.79 20.85
C TYR A 224 -22.74 22.38 20.22
N SER A 225 -22.54 21.11 19.82
CA SER A 225 -21.27 20.70 19.28
C SER A 225 -21.00 21.33 17.91
N GLU A 226 -19.75 21.71 17.69
CA GLU A 226 -19.21 22.20 16.43
C GLU A 226 -18.37 21.12 15.72
N GLY A 227 -18.27 19.93 16.32
CA GLY A 227 -17.58 18.78 15.75
C GLY A 227 -18.34 18.13 14.59
N SER A 228 -17.65 17.39 13.75
CA SER A 228 -18.20 16.73 12.54
C SER A 228 -19.33 15.74 12.83
N GLN A 229 -19.41 15.20 14.05
CA GLN A 229 -20.44 14.23 14.46
C GLN A 229 -21.64 14.89 15.18
N ARG A 230 -21.80 16.19 15.04
CA ARG A 230 -22.90 16.95 15.66
C ARG A 230 -24.28 16.34 15.36
N SER A 231 -24.55 16.04 14.09
CA SER A 231 -25.84 15.48 13.62
C SER A 231 -26.14 14.08 14.18
N GLU A 232 -25.10 13.37 14.61
CA GLU A 232 -25.19 12.04 15.19
C GLU A 232 -25.14 12.07 16.74
N GLY A 233 -25.40 13.23 17.34
CA GLY A 233 -25.34 13.40 18.79
C GLY A 233 -23.93 13.21 19.34
N GLY A 234 -22.92 13.61 18.57
CA GLY A 234 -21.52 13.50 18.95
C GLY A 234 -20.95 12.07 18.91
N ASP A 235 -21.59 11.12 18.25
CA ASP A 235 -21.16 9.72 18.20
C ASP A 235 -19.95 9.52 17.29
N TRP A 236 -18.82 9.13 17.88
CA TRP A 236 -17.61 8.77 17.17
C TRP A 236 -17.46 7.25 17.02
N GLY A 237 -18.36 6.45 17.61
CA GLY A 237 -18.30 5.00 17.60
C GLY A 237 -17.11 4.46 18.39
N TRP A 238 -16.69 3.22 18.05
CA TRP A 238 -15.53 2.57 18.67
C TRP A 238 -14.23 3.17 18.16
N ARG A 239 -13.37 3.64 19.07
CA ARG A 239 -12.08 4.26 18.76
C ARG A 239 -10.96 3.66 19.58
N GLU A 240 -9.80 3.48 18.93
CA GLU A 240 -8.55 3.07 19.54
C GLU A 240 -7.78 4.29 20.08
N ARG A 241 -6.77 4.06 20.92
CA ARG A 241 -5.96 5.14 21.52
C ARG A 241 -5.31 6.05 20.50
N THR A 242 -4.92 5.51 19.35
CA THR A 242 -4.23 6.24 18.28
C THR A 242 -5.13 7.17 17.48
N TYR A 243 -6.45 7.11 17.68
CA TYR A 243 -7.40 7.92 16.93
C TYR A 243 -7.43 9.39 17.40
N LEU A 244 -7.27 9.64 18.70
CA LEU A 244 -7.22 10.95 19.29
C LEU A 244 -5.77 11.35 19.55
N ARG A 245 -5.52 12.67 19.68
CA ARG A 245 -4.25 13.14 20.27
C ARG A 245 -4.04 12.50 21.61
N ARG A 246 -2.81 12.12 21.92
CA ARG A 246 -2.48 11.36 23.13
C ARG A 246 -3.07 11.94 24.41
N GLY A 247 -3.01 13.27 24.60
CA GLY A 247 -3.55 13.90 25.77
C GLY A 247 -5.06 13.73 25.94
N LEU A 248 -5.83 13.80 24.84
CA LEU A 248 -7.27 13.52 24.83
C LEU A 248 -7.56 12.03 25.00
N SER A 249 -6.76 11.19 24.32
CA SER A 249 -6.85 9.74 24.42
C SER A 249 -6.64 9.25 25.85
N ASP A 250 -5.60 9.73 26.52
CA ASP A 250 -5.33 9.36 27.92
C ASP A 250 -6.50 9.71 28.84
N ILE A 251 -7.18 10.83 28.60
CA ILE A 251 -8.38 11.20 29.38
C ILE A 251 -9.53 10.23 29.06
N ALA A 252 -9.87 10.04 27.77
CA ALA A 252 -10.98 9.19 27.36
C ALA A 252 -10.80 7.74 27.86
N PHE A 253 -9.61 7.17 27.72
CA PHE A 253 -9.34 5.79 28.13
C PHE A 253 -9.25 5.57 29.65
N ASN A 254 -9.06 6.63 30.43
CA ASN A 254 -9.12 6.58 31.88
C ASN A 254 -10.55 6.70 32.45
N LEU A 255 -11.53 7.14 31.65
CA LEU A 255 -12.94 7.13 32.06
C LEU A 255 -13.49 5.72 32.14
N ASN A 256 -14.44 5.46 33.01
CA ASN A 256 -15.20 4.22 33.05
C ASN A 256 -16.35 4.26 32.02
N ALA A 257 -16.91 3.09 31.67
CA ALA A 257 -18.12 3.02 30.86
C ALA A 257 -19.25 3.79 31.55
N GLY A 258 -19.99 4.60 30.81
CA GLY A 258 -21.02 5.52 31.30
C GLY A 258 -20.49 6.81 31.94
N GLN A 259 -19.17 6.99 32.02
CA GLN A 259 -18.56 8.16 32.67
C GLN A 259 -18.26 9.27 31.64
N ARG A 260 -18.54 10.52 32.06
CA ARG A 260 -18.21 11.74 31.32
C ARG A 260 -16.91 12.36 31.88
N SER A 261 -16.10 12.95 31.01
CA SER A 261 -14.96 13.77 31.40
C SER A 261 -15.40 15.06 32.09
N ALA A 262 -14.53 15.66 32.88
CA ALA A 262 -14.58 17.08 33.16
C ALA A 262 -14.34 17.87 31.84
N LEU A 263 -14.48 19.19 31.86
CA LEU A 263 -14.14 20.06 30.75
C LEU A 263 -12.63 19.94 30.45
N VAL A 264 -12.30 19.77 29.17
CA VAL A 264 -10.94 19.69 28.68
C VAL A 264 -10.72 20.76 27.63
N GLY A 265 -9.70 21.59 27.76
CA GLY A 265 -9.26 22.54 26.75
C GLY A 265 -8.10 21.98 25.94
N LEU A 266 -8.00 22.36 24.68
CA LEU A 266 -6.85 22.10 23.79
C LEU A 266 -6.35 23.45 23.28
N GLY A 267 -5.07 23.72 23.42
CA GLY A 267 -4.40 24.90 22.89
C GLY A 267 -3.13 24.56 22.15
N LYS A 268 -2.63 25.52 21.37
CA LYS A 268 -1.35 25.40 20.67
C LYS A 268 -0.21 25.73 21.63
N SER A 269 0.96 25.09 21.42
CA SER A 269 2.22 25.43 22.07
C SER A 269 3.16 26.12 21.08
N ASP A 270 4.07 26.96 21.59
CA ASP A 270 5.02 27.73 20.77
C ASP A 270 6.02 26.85 19.99
N ASP A 271 6.20 25.59 20.38
CA ASP A 271 7.16 24.63 19.83
C ASP A 271 6.50 23.52 18.99
N GLU A 272 5.48 23.86 18.18
CA GLU A 272 4.70 22.93 17.33
C GLU A 272 3.96 21.83 18.09
N GLY A 273 4.02 21.82 19.43
CA GLY A 273 3.27 20.92 20.30
C GLY A 273 1.86 21.42 20.58
N TYR A 274 1.26 20.87 21.63
CA TYR A 274 -0.04 21.30 22.12
C TYR A 274 -0.12 21.21 23.64
N ILE A 275 -1.11 21.91 24.21
CA ILE A 275 -1.37 21.92 25.65
C ILE A 275 -2.79 21.42 25.89
N ILE A 276 -2.94 20.48 26.83
CA ILE A 276 -4.22 20.03 27.37
C ILE A 276 -4.47 20.74 28.69
N TYR A 277 -5.60 21.39 28.78
CA TYR A 277 -6.08 22.10 29.96
C TYR A 277 -7.15 21.27 30.65
N LEU A 278 -6.95 20.91 31.88
CA LEU A 278 -7.88 20.14 32.71
C LEU A 278 -8.56 21.06 33.70
N TYR A 279 -9.88 21.13 33.62
CA TYR A 279 -10.71 21.92 34.52
C TYR A 279 -11.26 21.04 35.64
N ASP A 280 -11.42 21.62 36.80
CA ASP A 280 -12.07 20.96 37.92
C ASP A 280 -13.61 20.98 37.82
N LYS A 281 -14.31 20.41 38.81
CA LYS A 281 -15.79 20.40 38.84
C LYS A 281 -16.42 21.78 38.99
N ALA A 282 -15.67 22.76 39.46
CA ALA A 282 -16.11 24.15 39.58
C ALA A 282 -15.84 24.95 38.29
N GLY A 283 -15.31 24.30 37.24
CA GLY A 283 -14.96 24.94 35.97
C GLY A 283 -13.69 25.81 36.08
N GLN A 284 -12.87 25.63 37.11
CA GLN A 284 -11.61 26.33 37.24
C GLN A 284 -10.46 25.49 36.63
N LEU A 285 -9.53 26.16 35.94
CA LEU A 285 -8.36 25.50 35.39
C LEU A 285 -7.47 24.98 36.52
N ALA A 286 -7.25 23.68 36.54
CA ALA A 286 -6.49 22.99 37.59
C ALA A 286 -5.11 22.55 37.16
N ILE A 287 -5.00 21.96 35.96
CA ILE A 287 -3.75 21.35 35.45
C ILE A 287 -3.60 21.71 33.97
N ALA A 288 -2.36 22.01 33.54
CA ALA A 288 -1.97 22.07 32.16
C ALA A 288 -0.91 20.99 31.85
N ARG A 289 -1.12 20.24 30.77
CA ARG A 289 -0.19 19.22 30.28
C ARG A 289 0.31 19.62 28.92
N LYS A 290 1.61 19.80 28.76
CA LYS A 290 2.26 20.13 27.51
C LYS A 290 2.74 18.85 26.83
N TYR A 291 2.39 18.70 25.55
CA TYR A 291 2.81 17.62 24.69
C TYR A 291 3.65 18.14 23.53
N SER A 292 4.69 17.41 23.15
CA SER A 292 5.50 17.70 21.97
C SER A 292 4.73 17.36 20.68
N ALA A 293 5.24 17.80 19.53
CA ALA A 293 4.73 17.41 18.20
C ALA A 293 4.72 15.87 17.98
N LYS A 294 5.56 15.13 18.71
CA LYS A 294 5.63 13.65 18.69
C LYS A 294 4.72 12.99 19.73
N GLU A 295 3.72 13.70 20.22
CA GLU A 295 2.72 13.19 21.18
C GLU A 295 3.33 12.71 22.52
N THR A 296 4.49 13.24 22.92
CA THR A 296 5.13 12.91 24.20
C THR A 296 4.79 13.97 25.24
N LEU A 297 4.35 13.55 26.44
CA LEU A 297 4.15 14.46 27.56
C LEU A 297 5.51 15.04 27.97
N VAL A 298 5.64 16.36 27.83
CA VAL A 298 6.88 17.09 28.15
C VAL A 298 6.81 17.69 29.56
N GLU A 299 5.66 18.23 29.91
CA GLU A 299 5.47 18.94 31.19
C GLU A 299 4.04 18.78 31.72
N GLU A 300 3.89 18.63 33.02
CA GLU A 300 2.61 18.73 33.70
C GLU A 300 2.75 19.79 34.83
N LYS A 301 1.93 20.84 34.75
CA LYS A 301 1.97 21.95 35.68
C LYS A 301 0.61 22.11 36.36
N LYS A 302 0.59 22.12 37.72
CA LYS A 302 -0.57 22.57 38.47
C LYS A 302 -0.68 24.09 38.33
N ILE A 303 -1.85 24.55 37.96
CA ILE A 303 -2.05 25.99 37.74
C ILE A 303 -2.35 26.69 39.04
N VAL A 304 -1.65 27.79 39.24
CA VAL A 304 -1.92 28.75 40.31
C VAL A 304 -2.59 29.96 39.66
N PRO A 305 -3.68 30.53 40.20
CA PRO A 305 -4.46 31.61 39.56
C PRO A 305 -3.68 32.86 39.14
N ALA A 306 -2.45 33.04 39.64
CA ALA A 306 -1.61 34.20 39.35
C ALA A 306 -0.86 34.15 38.03
N ASP A 307 -0.80 33.00 37.32
CA ASP A 307 -0.03 32.84 36.07
C ASP A 307 -0.83 31.98 35.07
N PRO A 308 -1.85 32.57 34.39
CA PRO A 308 -2.66 31.82 33.43
C PRO A 308 -1.82 31.47 32.19
N PRO A 309 -1.82 30.20 31.76
CA PRO A 309 -1.19 29.82 30.52
C PRO A 309 -1.97 30.38 29.31
N ALA A 310 -1.40 30.22 28.09
CA ALA A 310 -2.07 30.59 26.86
C ALA A 310 -3.49 29.98 26.78
N GLU A 311 -4.43 30.72 26.18
CA GLU A 311 -5.83 30.31 26.14
C GLU A 311 -6.07 29.09 25.24
N PRO A 312 -6.98 28.17 25.62
CA PRO A 312 -7.40 27.08 24.75
C PRO A 312 -8.06 27.57 23.45
N THR A 313 -7.83 26.89 22.36
CA THR A 313 -8.52 27.16 21.09
C THR A 313 -9.76 26.29 20.89
N GLU A 314 -9.82 25.16 21.58
CA GLU A 314 -10.93 24.20 21.52
C GLU A 314 -11.23 23.64 22.90
N PHE A 315 -12.49 23.29 23.12
CA PHE A 315 -12.96 22.66 24.35
C PHE A 315 -13.69 21.36 24.04
N TYR A 316 -13.48 20.36 24.87
CA TYR A 316 -14.00 19.02 24.73
C TYR A 316 -14.74 18.56 25.99
N LEU A 317 -15.91 17.97 25.79
CA LEU A 317 -16.56 17.09 26.76
C LEU A 317 -16.65 15.72 26.13
N MET A 318 -16.19 14.70 26.81
CA MET A 318 -16.12 13.33 26.32
C MET A 318 -16.99 12.42 27.18
N LEU A 319 -17.78 11.56 26.57
CA LEU A 319 -18.54 10.50 27.21
C LEU A 319 -18.09 9.16 26.67
N VAL A 320 -17.63 8.27 27.53
CA VAL A 320 -17.36 6.89 27.16
C VAL A 320 -18.60 6.06 27.44
N GLU A 321 -19.31 5.64 26.37
CA GLU A 321 -20.50 4.81 26.51
C GLU A 321 -20.17 3.38 26.91
N ASP A 322 -19.09 2.81 26.34
CA ASP A 322 -18.68 1.44 26.60
C ASP A 322 -17.16 1.28 26.36
N LYS A 323 -16.56 0.17 26.84
CA LYS A 323 -15.13 -0.14 26.74
C LYS A 323 -14.91 -1.58 26.32
N ARG A 324 -13.96 -1.79 25.42
CA ARG A 324 -13.44 -3.10 25.07
C ARG A 324 -11.99 -3.18 25.50
N PRO A 325 -11.63 -4.05 26.42
CA PRO A 325 -10.22 -4.22 26.82
C PRO A 325 -9.41 -4.81 25.67
N ALA A 326 -8.12 -4.47 25.64
CA ALA A 326 -7.18 -5.13 24.77
C ALA A 326 -7.22 -6.64 24.99
N HIS A 327 -7.25 -7.40 23.91
CA HIS A 327 -7.27 -8.87 23.97
C HIS A 327 -6.58 -9.43 22.74
N VAL A 328 -6.18 -10.70 22.83
CA VAL A 328 -5.71 -11.46 21.66
C VAL A 328 -6.89 -12.23 21.12
N ARG A 329 -7.17 -12.08 19.82
CA ARG A 329 -8.21 -12.89 19.15
C ARG A 329 -7.89 -14.36 19.33
N PRO A 330 -8.81 -15.18 19.89
CA PRO A 330 -8.54 -16.59 20.12
C PRO A 330 -8.32 -17.34 18.81
N LEU A 331 -7.59 -18.46 18.90
CA LEU A 331 -7.21 -19.26 17.73
C LEU A 331 -8.42 -19.67 16.87
N GLU A 332 -9.55 -19.97 17.49
CA GLU A 332 -10.78 -20.38 16.81
C GLU A 332 -11.30 -19.33 15.84
N GLN A 333 -11.11 -18.03 16.18
CA GLN A 333 -11.55 -16.92 15.33
C GLN A 333 -10.60 -16.62 14.16
N VAL A 334 -9.33 -16.99 14.29
CA VAL A 334 -8.28 -16.66 13.32
C VAL A 334 -7.74 -17.89 12.58
N ARG A 335 -8.27 -19.07 12.90
CA ARG A 335 -7.81 -20.35 12.37
C ARG A 335 -7.80 -20.39 10.85
N ASP A 336 -8.92 -20.01 10.23
CA ASP A 336 -9.07 -20.04 8.76
C ASP A 336 -8.17 -19.01 8.07
N GLU A 337 -7.94 -17.87 8.73
CA GLU A 337 -7.01 -16.83 8.27
C GLU A 337 -5.58 -17.36 8.26
N ILE A 338 -5.17 -18.00 9.35
CA ILE A 338 -3.85 -18.63 9.50
C ILE A 338 -3.66 -19.77 8.50
N GLU A 339 -4.65 -20.61 8.34
CA GLU A 339 -4.58 -21.75 7.41
C GLU A 339 -4.38 -21.26 5.97
N LYS A 340 -5.15 -20.25 5.54
CA LYS A 340 -4.97 -19.63 4.21
C LYS A 340 -3.57 -19.03 4.03
N GLU A 341 -3.06 -18.30 5.03
CA GLU A 341 -1.72 -17.73 4.99
C GLU A 341 -0.65 -18.82 4.89
N LEU A 342 -0.76 -19.88 5.70
CA LEU A 342 0.17 -21.00 5.68
C LEU A 342 0.13 -21.80 4.36
N ILE A 343 -1.06 -21.94 3.74
CA ILE A 343 -1.21 -22.56 2.42
C ILE A 343 -0.44 -21.74 1.37
N VAL A 344 -0.57 -20.41 1.40
CA VAL A 344 0.16 -19.53 0.47
C VAL A 344 1.67 -19.64 0.68
N GLN A 345 2.13 -19.61 1.93
CA GLN A 345 3.54 -19.76 2.27
C GLN A 345 4.10 -21.13 1.82
N GLU A 346 3.36 -22.20 2.05
CA GLU A 346 3.78 -23.54 1.67
C GLU A 346 3.83 -23.72 0.15
N ARG A 347 2.84 -23.20 -0.57
CA ARG A 347 2.87 -23.18 -2.04
C ARG A 347 4.07 -22.41 -2.59
N ALA A 348 4.38 -21.24 -2.03
CA ALA A 348 5.56 -20.46 -2.42
C ALA A 348 6.85 -21.24 -2.14
N ARG A 349 6.94 -21.93 -0.98
CA ARG A 349 8.08 -22.79 -0.63
C ARG A 349 8.25 -23.95 -1.62
N LEU A 350 7.16 -24.63 -1.95
CA LEU A 350 7.16 -25.74 -2.91
C LEU A 350 7.56 -25.27 -4.31
N GLN A 351 7.02 -24.13 -4.75
CA GLN A 351 7.38 -23.55 -6.04
C GLN A 351 8.86 -23.20 -6.10
N LYS A 352 9.39 -22.54 -5.06
CA LYS A 352 10.81 -22.20 -4.98
C LYS A 352 11.69 -23.47 -5.05
N ALA A 353 11.39 -24.45 -4.22
CA ALA A 353 12.15 -25.71 -4.22
C ALA A 353 12.06 -26.47 -5.55
N TRP A 354 10.91 -26.42 -6.22
CA TRP A 354 10.75 -27.00 -7.54
C TRP A 354 11.60 -26.28 -8.58
N VAL A 355 11.52 -24.94 -8.64
CA VAL A 355 12.32 -24.13 -9.57
C VAL A 355 13.83 -24.33 -9.34
N GLU A 356 14.28 -24.40 -8.08
CA GLU A 356 15.68 -24.67 -7.74
C GLU A 356 16.14 -26.04 -8.28
N ARG A 357 15.31 -27.08 -8.17
CA ARG A 357 15.61 -28.41 -8.75
C ARG A 357 15.70 -28.35 -10.28
N LEU A 358 14.84 -27.56 -10.95
CA LEU A 358 14.91 -27.40 -12.40
C LEU A 358 16.18 -26.70 -12.81
N ARG A 359 16.55 -25.62 -12.13
CA ARG A 359 17.78 -24.87 -12.38
C ARG A 359 19.05 -25.74 -12.19
N ALA A 360 19.06 -26.59 -11.17
CA ALA A 360 20.20 -27.48 -10.90
C ALA A 360 20.45 -28.52 -12.00
N LYS A 361 19.44 -28.83 -12.83
CA LYS A 361 19.54 -29.82 -13.92
C LYS A 361 19.74 -29.19 -15.30
N ALA A 362 19.57 -27.87 -15.41
CA ALA A 362 19.56 -27.16 -16.69
C ALA A 362 20.85 -26.36 -16.91
N PHE A 363 21.22 -26.20 -18.16
CA PHE A 363 22.24 -25.22 -18.56
C PHE A 363 21.55 -23.85 -18.71
N ILE A 364 22.01 -22.85 -17.96
CA ILE A 364 21.51 -21.48 -18.03
C ILE A 364 22.68 -20.52 -18.19
N ARG A 365 22.62 -19.68 -19.23
CA ARG A 365 23.60 -18.62 -19.46
C ARG A 365 22.90 -17.31 -19.73
N TYR A 366 23.20 -16.30 -18.92
CA TYR A 366 22.71 -14.93 -19.09
C TYR A 366 23.71 -14.11 -19.91
N PHE A 367 23.18 -13.15 -20.68
CA PHE A 367 23.97 -12.21 -21.46
C PHE A 367 23.58 -10.81 -21.01
N ASN A 368 24.61 -9.98 -20.78
CA ASN A 368 24.47 -8.56 -20.37
C ASN A 368 24.44 -7.65 -21.60
#